data_d5a8d13fb5986a8ba152757c13774810
#
_entry.id   d5a8d13fb5986a8ba152757c13774810
#
_cell.length_a   1.000
_cell.length_b   1.000
_cell.length_c   1.000
_cell.angle_alpha   90.00
_cell.angle_beta   90.00
_cell.angle_gamma   90.00
#
_symmetry.space_group_name_H-M   'P 1'
#
loop_
_entity.id
_entity.type
_entity.pdbx_description
1 polymer ?
#
loop_
_entity_poly.entity_id
_entity_poly.type
_entity_poly.pdbx_seq_one_letter_code
_entity_poly.pdbx_strand_id
1 'polypeptide(L)'
;MKLTFATEGRVEKQHQAPTPGGHPGEVHVWTHITGPGDAYVSLAPQMLSDDESNRALKYHFERDRKIYLSGHVFIRKVLSHYSGVAPADIILTPVVNAKPRMTNAPFPLHFNISHCGSRILVAVGFDTDVGIDVEEVLDDFDMEGFAENNYHPNEIGKLSRLNAVKQVEYFYTIWTRKESWLKLTGEGSNDRLRELDFSGENESPVGLNFDSDIHMFTWRESNEYLATVASSLPSKSIRHLSSDLIN
;
A
#
# COMPACT_ATOMS: atom_id res chain seq x y z
N MET A 1 -9.34 -24.51 -0.26
CA MET A 1 -8.21 -24.95 -1.12
C MET A 1 -7.08 -23.96 -0.91
N LYS A 2 -5.90 -24.37 -0.40
CA LYS A 2 -4.78 -23.43 -0.22
C LYS A 2 -4.16 -23.10 -1.59
N LEU A 3 -4.31 -21.87 -2.04
CA LEU A 3 -3.58 -21.36 -3.19
C LEU A 3 -2.17 -21.01 -2.72
N THR A 4 -1.17 -21.67 -3.30
CA THR A 4 0.25 -21.40 -3.00
C THR A 4 0.77 -20.53 -4.14
N PHE A 5 1.11 -19.28 -3.80
CA PHE A 5 1.81 -18.39 -4.72
C PHE A 5 3.30 -18.73 -4.69
N ALA A 6 3.91 -18.81 -5.86
CA ALA A 6 5.36 -18.82 -5.95
C ALA A 6 5.85 -17.36 -5.74
N THR A 7 6.26 -17.05 -4.54
CA THR A 7 6.92 -15.80 -4.20
C THR A 7 8.42 -16.04 -4.18
N GLU A 8 9.15 -15.56 -5.17
CA GLU A 8 10.61 -15.46 -5.12
C GLU A 8 11.06 -14.23 -4.32
N GLY A 9 10.42 -13.96 -3.21
CA GLY A 9 10.82 -12.99 -2.21
C GLY A 9 10.39 -13.51 -0.85
N ARG A 10 11.32 -13.67 0.08
CA ARG A 10 10.96 -14.08 1.45
C ARG A 10 10.24 -12.94 2.14
N VAL A 11 8.95 -13.13 2.42
CA VAL A 11 8.20 -12.34 3.40
C VAL A 11 8.68 -12.78 4.78
N GLU A 12 9.48 -11.98 5.43
CA GLU A 12 9.89 -12.23 6.81
C GLU A 12 8.96 -11.47 7.75
N LYS A 13 8.02 -12.19 8.40
CA LYS A 13 7.28 -11.64 9.53
C LYS A 13 8.25 -11.43 10.69
N GLN A 14 8.44 -10.19 11.09
CA GLN A 14 9.32 -9.86 12.21
C GLN A 14 8.50 -9.72 13.49
N HIS A 15 9.06 -10.20 14.59
CA HIS A 15 8.47 -10.15 15.93
C HIS A 15 9.05 -9.03 16.80
N GLN A 16 9.96 -8.23 16.24
CA GLN A 16 10.55 -7.05 16.92
C GLN A 16 10.54 -5.88 15.95
N ALA A 17 10.23 -4.69 16.45
CA ALA A 17 10.36 -3.47 15.68
C ALA A 17 11.82 -3.32 15.19
N PRO A 18 12.04 -2.99 13.89
CA PRO A 18 13.38 -2.73 13.40
C PRO A 18 13.98 -1.53 14.11
N THR A 19 15.30 -1.51 14.24
CA THR A 19 16.00 -0.29 14.69
C THR A 19 15.70 0.85 13.72
N PRO A 20 15.57 2.11 14.20
CA PRO A 20 15.47 3.26 13.32
C PRO A 20 16.63 3.28 12.33
N GLY A 21 16.31 3.37 11.02
CA GLY A 21 17.29 3.29 9.94
C GLY A 21 17.30 1.91 9.30
N GLY A 22 17.09 1.86 7.99
CA GLY A 22 17.19 0.68 7.14
C GLY A 22 18.41 0.77 6.23
N HIS A 23 18.71 -0.31 5.53
CA HIS A 23 19.73 -0.30 4.48
C HIS A 23 19.16 0.23 3.15
N PRO A 24 19.98 0.89 2.32
CA PRO A 24 19.53 1.33 1.00
C PRO A 24 18.88 0.20 0.20
N GLY A 25 17.69 0.46 -0.34
CA GLY A 25 16.87 -0.50 -1.07
C GLY A 25 16.06 -1.46 -0.18
N GLU A 26 16.07 -1.30 1.15
CA GLU A 26 15.18 -2.05 2.05
C GLU A 26 13.79 -1.42 2.08
N VAL A 27 12.75 -2.26 2.13
CA VAL A 27 11.35 -1.84 2.23
C VAL A 27 10.70 -2.50 3.43
N HIS A 28 10.13 -1.69 4.33
CA HIS A 28 9.35 -2.16 5.46
C HIS A 28 7.87 -1.93 5.20
N VAL A 29 7.06 -2.97 5.35
CA VAL A 29 5.60 -2.91 5.23
C VAL A 29 4.99 -3.12 6.60
N TRP A 30 4.31 -2.12 7.10
CA TRP A 30 3.58 -2.15 8.34
C TRP A 30 2.10 -2.39 8.09
N THR A 31 1.50 -3.29 8.86
CA THR A 31 0.07 -3.58 8.80
C THR A 31 -0.62 -3.22 10.11
N HIS A 32 -1.73 -2.51 10.02
CA HIS A 32 -2.68 -2.29 11.10
C HIS A 32 -4.05 -2.83 10.72
N ILE A 33 -4.72 -3.47 11.68
CA ILE A 33 -6.07 -4.00 11.50
C ILE A 33 -7.02 -3.14 12.34
N THR A 34 -7.85 -2.35 11.66
CA THR A 34 -8.86 -1.53 12.31
C THR A 34 -10.15 -2.32 12.55
N GLY A 35 -10.86 -2.00 13.62
CA GLY A 35 -12.10 -2.68 13.96
C GLY A 35 -12.81 -2.08 15.18
N PRO A 36 -13.86 -2.75 15.69
CA PRO A 36 -14.50 -2.33 16.93
C PRO A 36 -13.50 -2.29 18.09
N GLY A 37 -13.43 -1.16 18.79
CA GLY A 37 -12.51 -0.99 19.93
C GLY A 37 -11.07 -0.68 19.55
N ASP A 38 -10.80 -0.31 18.30
CA ASP A 38 -9.47 0.10 17.86
C ASP A 38 -8.93 1.26 18.71
N ALA A 39 -7.86 0.98 19.46
CA ALA A 39 -7.25 1.92 20.40
C ALA A 39 -6.71 3.18 19.69
N TYR A 40 -6.30 3.07 18.43
CA TYR A 40 -5.76 4.20 17.67
C TYR A 40 -6.79 5.31 17.46
N VAL A 41 -8.07 4.97 17.33
CA VAL A 41 -9.14 5.98 17.26
C VAL A 41 -9.17 6.86 18.50
N SER A 42 -8.93 6.29 19.68
CA SER A 42 -8.90 7.04 20.95
C SER A 42 -7.66 7.92 21.12
N LEU A 43 -6.57 7.64 20.41
CA LEU A 43 -5.34 8.42 20.40
C LEU A 43 -5.40 9.62 19.43
N ALA A 44 -6.35 9.64 18.52
CA ALA A 44 -6.47 10.65 17.48
C ALA A 44 -6.47 12.10 18.03
N PRO A 45 -7.21 12.45 19.10
CA PRO A 45 -7.22 13.83 19.63
C PRO A 45 -5.86 14.32 20.15
N GLN A 46 -4.93 13.39 20.46
CA GLN A 46 -3.62 13.71 20.99
C GLN A 46 -2.51 13.72 19.93
N MET A 47 -2.78 13.13 18.76
CA MET A 47 -1.75 12.90 17.75
C MET A 47 -2.03 13.59 16.41
N LEU A 48 -3.29 13.83 16.07
CA LEU A 48 -3.65 14.41 14.78
C LEU A 48 -3.61 15.92 14.82
N SER A 49 -3.25 16.52 13.68
CA SER A 49 -3.36 17.97 13.47
C SER A 49 -4.82 18.41 13.40
N ASP A 50 -5.05 19.72 13.55
CA ASP A 50 -6.37 20.32 13.40
C ASP A 50 -6.95 20.07 12.00
N ASP A 51 -6.11 20.12 10.96
CA ASP A 51 -6.53 19.84 9.58
C ASP A 51 -7.00 18.40 9.38
N GLU A 52 -6.26 17.43 9.93
CA GLU A 52 -6.65 16.01 9.89
C GLU A 52 -7.94 15.79 10.69
N SER A 53 -8.04 16.37 11.86
CA SER A 53 -9.24 16.29 12.71
C SER A 53 -10.47 16.89 12.02
N ASN A 54 -10.32 18.07 11.40
CA ASN A 54 -11.37 18.72 10.63
C ASN A 54 -11.76 17.91 9.38
N ARG A 55 -10.80 17.24 8.74
CA ARG A 55 -11.07 16.35 7.61
C ARG A 55 -11.84 15.11 8.05
N ALA A 56 -11.51 14.54 9.20
CA ALA A 56 -12.26 13.41 9.78
C ALA A 56 -13.74 13.73 10.01
N LEU A 57 -14.07 14.97 10.39
CA LEU A 57 -15.46 15.40 10.59
C LEU A 57 -16.28 15.49 9.30
N LYS A 58 -15.65 15.50 8.13
CA LYS A 58 -16.32 15.53 6.82
C LYS A 58 -16.82 14.15 6.36
N TYR A 59 -16.37 13.06 6.98
CA TYR A 59 -16.86 11.72 6.65
C TYR A 59 -18.31 11.54 7.10
N HIS A 60 -19.15 11.10 6.17
CA HIS A 60 -20.58 10.92 6.41
C HIS A 60 -20.84 9.71 7.33
N PHE A 61 -20.11 8.60 7.12
CA PHE A 61 -20.26 7.38 7.91
C PHE A 61 -19.21 7.31 9.03
N GLU A 62 -19.68 6.95 10.22
CA GLU A 62 -18.81 6.80 11.40
C GLU A 62 -17.71 5.75 11.20
N ARG A 63 -18.01 4.68 10.45
CA ARG A 63 -17.04 3.65 10.09
C ARG A 63 -15.85 4.26 9.34
N ASP A 64 -16.12 5.01 8.29
CA ASP A 64 -15.08 5.60 7.43
C ASP A 64 -14.26 6.65 8.20
N ARG A 65 -14.94 7.42 9.06
CA ARG A 65 -14.26 8.36 9.96
C ARG A 65 -13.30 7.64 10.89
N LYS A 66 -13.70 6.50 11.49
CA LYS A 66 -12.83 5.72 12.37
C LYS A 66 -11.63 5.14 11.62
N ILE A 67 -11.83 4.61 10.41
CA ILE A 67 -10.75 4.13 9.55
C ILE A 67 -9.76 5.26 9.25
N TYR A 68 -10.26 6.43 8.89
CA TYR A 68 -9.43 7.60 8.64
C TYR A 68 -8.60 7.99 9.88
N LEU A 69 -9.24 8.13 11.05
CA LEU A 69 -8.57 8.48 12.30
C LEU A 69 -7.48 7.46 12.67
N SER A 70 -7.85 6.18 12.64
CA SER A 70 -6.92 5.09 12.93
C SER A 70 -5.73 5.08 11.95
N GLY A 71 -5.99 5.24 10.67
CA GLY A 71 -4.95 5.29 9.63
C GLY A 71 -3.96 6.43 9.85
N HIS A 72 -4.45 7.63 10.16
CA HIS A 72 -3.60 8.80 10.40
C HIS A 72 -2.77 8.66 11.69
N VAL A 73 -3.34 8.10 12.77
CA VAL A 73 -2.58 7.75 13.97
C VAL A 73 -1.52 6.71 13.64
N PHE A 74 -1.88 5.68 12.88
CA PHE A 74 -0.93 4.63 12.49
C PHE A 74 0.24 5.18 11.68
N ILE A 75 -0.02 5.99 10.66
CA ILE A 75 1.04 6.64 9.86
C ILE A 75 1.98 7.41 10.79
N ARG A 76 1.44 8.25 11.68
CA ARG A 76 2.24 9.08 12.60
C ARG A 76 3.11 8.24 13.53
N LYS A 77 2.59 7.11 14.05
CA LYS A 77 3.37 6.17 14.86
C LYS A 77 4.49 5.51 14.06
N VAL A 78 4.21 5.05 12.83
CA VAL A 78 5.23 4.48 11.93
C VAL A 78 6.31 5.51 11.61
N LEU A 79 5.93 6.72 11.20
CA LEU A 79 6.90 7.77 10.88
C LEU A 79 7.70 8.22 12.10
N SER A 80 7.08 8.31 13.28
CA SER A 80 7.74 8.60 14.53
C SER A 80 8.80 7.55 14.88
N HIS A 81 8.49 6.27 14.69
CA HIS A 81 9.42 5.17 14.92
C HIS A 81 10.73 5.35 14.13
N TYR A 82 10.66 5.79 12.86
CA TYR A 82 11.85 5.99 12.04
C TYR A 82 12.53 7.34 12.24
N SER A 83 11.76 8.41 12.37
CA SER A 83 12.29 9.78 12.42
C SER A 83 12.72 10.22 13.80
N GLY A 84 12.20 9.60 14.86
CA GLY A 84 12.36 10.06 16.25
C GLY A 84 11.54 11.31 16.58
N VAL A 85 10.79 11.87 15.63
CA VAL A 85 9.87 13.00 15.88
C VAL A 85 8.62 12.47 16.57
N ALA A 86 8.16 13.16 17.64
CA ALA A 86 6.94 12.72 18.32
C ALA A 86 5.73 12.69 17.37
N PRO A 87 4.81 11.71 17.49
CA PRO A 87 3.70 11.55 16.55
C PRO A 87 2.87 12.83 16.35
N ALA A 88 2.64 13.61 17.42
CA ALA A 88 1.90 14.85 17.36
C ALA A 88 2.63 15.97 16.61
N ASP A 89 3.97 15.94 16.60
CA ASP A 89 4.81 16.96 16.00
C ASP A 89 5.14 16.70 14.53
N ILE A 90 4.71 15.55 13.98
CA ILE A 90 4.94 15.21 12.56
C ILE A 90 4.17 16.18 11.67
N ILE A 91 4.86 16.76 10.70
CA ILE A 91 4.27 17.65 9.71
C ILE A 91 4.17 16.92 8.37
N LEU A 92 2.92 16.58 7.99
CA LEU A 92 2.62 15.99 6.68
C LEU A 92 2.15 17.10 5.74
N THR A 93 2.71 17.16 4.53
CA THR A 93 2.18 18.05 3.50
C THR A 93 0.83 17.52 3.03
N PRO A 94 -0.22 18.35 3.00
CA PRO A 94 -1.43 18.01 2.28
C PRO A 94 -1.11 18.01 0.79
N VAL A 95 -1.25 16.89 0.12
CA VAL A 95 -0.99 16.85 -1.30
C VAL A 95 -2.31 16.59 -2.03
N VAL A 96 -2.67 17.54 -2.88
CA VAL A 96 -3.70 17.35 -3.89
C VAL A 96 -3.06 16.56 -5.01
N ASN A 97 -3.49 15.33 -5.20
CA ASN A 97 -3.04 14.41 -6.26
C ASN A 97 -1.57 13.92 -6.20
N ALA A 98 -0.91 13.96 -5.04
CA ALA A 98 0.43 13.40 -4.89
C ALA A 98 0.61 12.71 -3.53
N LYS A 99 1.72 11.98 -3.36
CA LYS A 99 2.06 11.30 -2.10
C LYS A 99 2.22 12.30 -0.95
N PRO A 100 1.67 12.04 0.24
CA PRO A 100 2.01 12.83 1.41
C PRO A 100 3.53 12.70 1.68
N ARG A 101 4.12 13.80 2.14
CA ARG A 101 5.54 13.85 2.54
C ARG A 101 5.67 14.38 3.96
N MET A 102 6.57 13.79 4.72
CA MET A 102 6.96 14.33 6.01
C MET A 102 8.03 15.41 5.80
N THR A 103 7.72 16.65 6.19
CA THR A 103 8.62 17.80 5.91
C THR A 103 9.61 18.09 7.02
N ASN A 104 9.36 17.59 8.22
CA ASN A 104 10.22 17.79 9.37
C ASN A 104 10.98 16.52 9.81
N ALA A 105 11.13 15.56 8.90
CA ALA A 105 12.01 14.42 9.15
C ALA A 105 13.48 14.85 9.15
N PRO A 106 14.34 14.28 10.01
CA PRO A 106 15.76 14.61 10.06
C PRO A 106 16.56 14.09 8.85
N PHE A 107 15.94 13.23 8.04
CA PHE A 107 16.48 12.68 6.79
C PHE A 107 15.33 12.38 5.83
N PRO A 108 15.59 12.20 4.51
CA PRO A 108 14.56 11.81 3.56
C PRO A 108 13.91 10.50 3.96
N LEU A 109 12.59 10.51 4.16
CA LEU A 109 11.80 9.35 4.51
C LEU A 109 10.74 9.13 3.44
N HIS A 110 10.90 8.06 2.66
CA HIS A 110 9.96 7.68 1.62
C HIS A 110 8.89 6.76 2.20
N PHE A 111 7.65 7.11 2.03
CA PHE A 111 6.55 6.27 2.49
C PHE A 111 5.33 6.39 1.59
N ASN A 112 4.48 5.38 1.68
CA ASN A 112 3.17 5.37 1.03
C ASN A 112 2.17 4.59 1.88
N ILE A 113 0.88 4.86 1.69
CA ILE A 113 -0.20 4.23 2.44
C ILE A 113 -1.28 3.71 1.51
N SER A 114 -1.87 2.57 1.86
CA SER A 114 -3.13 2.09 1.32
C SER A 114 -4.03 1.55 2.41
N HIS A 115 -5.33 1.61 2.18
CA HIS A 115 -6.32 0.99 3.06
C HIS A 115 -7.49 0.44 2.24
N CYS A 116 -7.97 -0.74 2.63
CA CYS A 116 -9.20 -1.34 2.12
C CYS A 116 -9.87 -2.14 3.24
N GLY A 117 -11.17 -2.00 3.39
CA GLY A 117 -11.91 -2.68 4.46
C GLY A 117 -11.32 -2.40 5.85
N SER A 118 -10.86 -3.45 6.52
CA SER A 118 -10.22 -3.36 7.84
C SER A 118 -8.69 -3.27 7.80
N ARG A 119 -8.07 -3.26 6.64
CA ARG A 119 -6.60 -3.25 6.48
C ARG A 119 -6.08 -1.85 6.18
N ILE A 120 -5.05 -1.46 6.90
CA ILE A 120 -4.27 -0.24 6.65
C ILE A 120 -2.81 -0.67 6.56
N LEU A 121 -2.18 -0.39 5.41
CA LEU A 121 -0.78 -0.71 5.15
C LEU A 121 0.02 0.56 4.94
N VAL A 122 1.21 0.60 5.53
CA VAL A 122 2.19 1.68 5.32
C VAL A 122 3.50 1.04 4.85
N ALA A 123 3.95 1.41 3.66
CA ALA A 123 5.29 1.06 3.18
C ALA A 123 6.26 2.19 3.50
N VAL A 124 7.45 1.83 4.00
CA VAL A 124 8.57 2.75 4.22
C VAL A 124 9.77 2.24 3.42
N GLY A 125 10.32 3.09 2.56
CA GLY A 125 11.49 2.80 1.74
C GLY A 125 12.73 3.56 2.22
N PHE A 126 13.89 2.90 2.16
CA PHE A 126 15.19 3.48 2.50
C PHE A 126 15.98 3.74 1.22
N ASP A 127 16.21 5.02 0.91
CA ASP A 127 16.81 5.49 -0.35
C ASP A 127 16.08 4.97 -1.62
N THR A 128 14.80 4.60 -1.48
CA THR A 128 13.96 4.13 -2.58
C THR A 128 12.55 4.67 -2.43
N ASP A 129 11.97 5.17 -3.52
CA ASP A 129 10.55 5.49 -3.55
C ASP A 129 9.71 4.21 -3.47
N VAL A 130 8.56 4.31 -2.82
CA VAL A 130 7.65 3.18 -2.64
C VAL A 130 6.20 3.56 -2.96
N GLY A 131 5.46 2.61 -3.50
CA GLY A 131 4.00 2.65 -3.64
C GLY A 131 3.42 1.37 -3.08
N ILE A 132 2.30 1.44 -2.37
CA ILE A 132 1.64 0.26 -1.80
C ILE A 132 0.15 0.29 -2.09
N ASP A 133 -0.39 -0.88 -2.39
CA ASP A 133 -1.83 -1.06 -2.52
C ASP A 133 -2.30 -2.33 -1.83
N VAL A 134 -3.53 -2.31 -1.31
CA VAL A 134 -4.21 -3.45 -0.69
C VAL A 134 -5.67 -3.43 -1.06
N GLU A 135 -6.19 -4.60 -1.47
CA GLU A 135 -7.59 -4.76 -1.86
C GLU A 135 -8.23 -5.97 -1.17
N GLU A 136 -9.50 -5.83 -0.83
CA GLU A 136 -10.35 -6.91 -0.38
C GLU A 136 -10.79 -7.76 -1.57
N VAL A 137 -10.58 -9.05 -1.49
CA VAL A 137 -10.88 -9.99 -2.58
C VAL A 137 -12.34 -10.40 -2.50
N LEU A 138 -13.17 -9.84 -3.37
CA LEU A 138 -14.59 -10.13 -3.50
C LEU A 138 -14.80 -11.05 -4.70
N ASP A 139 -15.63 -12.07 -4.56
CA ASP A 139 -15.95 -13.03 -5.62
C ASP A 139 -17.23 -12.69 -6.39
N ASP A 140 -18.01 -11.73 -5.88
CA ASP A 140 -19.26 -11.22 -6.49
C ASP A 140 -19.07 -9.88 -7.25
N PHE A 141 -17.82 -9.47 -7.48
CA PHE A 141 -17.49 -8.23 -8.19
C PHE A 141 -17.50 -8.42 -9.73
N ASP A 142 -18.01 -7.43 -10.46
CA ASP A 142 -17.97 -7.41 -11.95
C ASP A 142 -16.52 -7.14 -12.45
N MET A 143 -15.71 -8.18 -12.41
CA MET A 143 -14.30 -8.11 -12.82
C MET A 143 -14.14 -7.86 -14.33
N GLU A 144 -15.04 -8.39 -15.17
CA GLU A 144 -14.95 -8.25 -16.63
C GLU A 144 -15.22 -6.81 -17.04
N GLY A 145 -16.34 -6.23 -16.60
CA GLY A 145 -16.68 -4.84 -16.90
C GLY A 145 -15.66 -3.85 -16.36
N PHE A 146 -15.07 -4.13 -15.18
CA PHE A 146 -14.00 -3.31 -14.63
C PHE A 146 -12.71 -3.43 -15.46
N ALA A 147 -12.31 -4.64 -15.84
CA ALA A 147 -11.09 -4.90 -16.60
C ALA A 147 -11.14 -4.25 -17.99
N GLU A 148 -12.29 -4.26 -18.67
CA GLU A 148 -12.48 -3.60 -19.97
C GLU A 148 -12.12 -2.11 -19.95
N ASN A 149 -12.34 -1.44 -18.83
CA ASN A 149 -12.08 -0.01 -18.66
C ASN A 149 -10.67 0.33 -18.14
N ASN A 150 -10.02 -0.60 -17.44
CA ASN A 150 -8.80 -0.31 -16.68
C ASN A 150 -7.58 -1.17 -17.07
N TYR A 151 -7.81 -2.31 -17.74
CA TYR A 151 -6.73 -3.27 -18.02
C TYR A 151 -6.23 -3.17 -19.45
N HIS A 152 -4.95 -3.53 -19.63
CA HIS A 152 -4.36 -3.68 -20.96
C HIS A 152 -5.00 -4.86 -21.70
N PRO A 153 -5.13 -4.82 -23.06
CA PRO A 153 -5.72 -5.93 -23.83
C PRO A 153 -5.09 -7.30 -23.57
N ASN A 154 -3.78 -7.38 -23.34
CA ASN A 154 -3.09 -8.62 -23.00
C ASN A 154 -3.54 -9.18 -21.65
N GLU A 155 -3.76 -8.31 -20.65
CA GLU A 155 -4.25 -8.69 -19.33
C GLU A 155 -5.68 -9.23 -19.40
N ILE A 156 -6.57 -8.56 -20.18
CA ILE A 156 -7.93 -9.01 -20.43
C ILE A 156 -7.91 -10.39 -21.12
N GLY A 157 -7.07 -10.54 -22.16
CA GLY A 157 -6.93 -11.79 -22.89
C GLY A 157 -6.39 -12.93 -22.04
N LYS A 158 -5.56 -12.64 -21.02
CA LYS A 158 -5.11 -13.65 -20.05
C LYS A 158 -6.20 -13.98 -19.03
N LEU A 159 -6.88 -12.96 -18.50
CA LEU A 159 -7.98 -13.09 -17.55
C LEU A 159 -9.07 -14.02 -18.10
N SER A 160 -9.52 -13.82 -19.34
CA SER A 160 -10.61 -14.59 -19.98
C SER A 160 -10.30 -16.09 -20.18
N ARG A 161 -9.02 -16.49 -20.14
CA ARG A 161 -8.58 -17.90 -20.31
C ARG A 161 -8.44 -18.66 -18.99
N LEU A 162 -8.54 -17.97 -17.87
CA LEU A 162 -8.39 -18.57 -16.55
C LEU A 162 -9.72 -19.16 -16.06
N ASN A 163 -9.65 -20.16 -15.18
CA ASN A 163 -10.85 -20.63 -14.47
C ASN A 163 -11.23 -19.62 -13.39
N ALA A 164 -12.48 -19.66 -12.92
CA ALA A 164 -13.05 -18.67 -12.00
C ALA A 164 -12.15 -18.35 -10.78
N VAL A 165 -11.57 -19.37 -10.14
CA VAL A 165 -10.70 -19.16 -8.97
C VAL A 165 -9.44 -18.37 -9.33
N LYS A 166 -8.81 -18.72 -10.47
CA LYS A 166 -7.61 -18.03 -10.95
C LYS A 166 -7.92 -16.66 -11.53
N GLN A 167 -9.14 -16.45 -12.06
CA GLN A 167 -9.59 -15.13 -12.53
C GLN A 167 -9.61 -14.11 -11.39
N VAL A 168 -10.23 -14.46 -10.26
CA VAL A 168 -10.28 -13.57 -9.08
C VAL A 168 -8.87 -13.20 -8.62
N GLU A 169 -8.01 -14.19 -8.48
CA GLU A 169 -6.63 -13.97 -8.05
C GLU A 169 -5.84 -13.09 -9.02
N TYR A 170 -5.92 -13.40 -10.31
CA TYR A 170 -5.23 -12.66 -11.35
C TYR A 170 -5.74 -11.23 -11.44
N PHE A 171 -7.06 -11.03 -11.36
CA PHE A 171 -7.68 -9.71 -11.38
C PHE A 171 -7.11 -8.83 -10.27
N TYR A 172 -7.20 -9.25 -9.00
CA TYR A 172 -6.69 -8.44 -7.90
C TYR A 172 -5.15 -8.28 -7.91
N THR A 173 -4.41 -9.25 -8.45
CA THR A 173 -2.97 -9.12 -8.67
C THR A 173 -2.66 -7.98 -9.64
N ILE A 174 -3.33 -7.93 -10.78
CA ILE A 174 -3.13 -6.86 -11.76
C ILE A 174 -3.58 -5.51 -11.19
N TRP A 175 -4.73 -5.47 -10.53
CA TRP A 175 -5.26 -4.24 -9.95
C TRP A 175 -4.32 -3.63 -8.91
N THR A 176 -3.91 -4.41 -7.91
CA THR A 176 -2.98 -3.92 -6.87
C THR A 176 -1.61 -3.51 -7.43
N ARG A 177 -1.12 -4.17 -8.51
CA ARG A 177 0.10 -3.77 -9.20
C ARG A 177 -0.05 -2.40 -9.88
N LYS A 178 -1.16 -2.17 -10.60
CA LYS A 178 -1.45 -0.89 -11.26
C LYS A 178 -1.56 0.24 -10.23
N GLU A 179 -2.32 0.04 -9.17
CA GLU A 179 -2.49 1.03 -8.11
C GLU A 179 -1.17 1.31 -7.35
N SER A 180 -0.39 0.28 -7.04
CA SER A 180 0.91 0.48 -6.39
C SER A 180 1.90 1.23 -7.30
N TRP A 181 1.84 1.00 -8.61
CA TRP A 181 2.62 1.75 -9.59
C TRP A 181 2.22 3.23 -9.65
N LEU A 182 0.91 3.54 -9.74
CA LEU A 182 0.41 4.92 -9.70
C LEU A 182 0.83 5.64 -8.43
N LYS A 183 0.77 4.94 -7.29
CA LYS A 183 1.19 5.46 -5.99
C LYS A 183 2.71 5.63 -5.90
N LEU A 184 3.50 4.78 -6.58
CA LEU A 184 4.95 4.92 -6.66
C LEU A 184 5.33 6.16 -7.48
N THR A 185 4.77 6.31 -8.67
CA THR A 185 5.12 7.39 -9.61
C THR A 185 4.49 8.74 -9.24
N GLY A 186 3.42 8.72 -8.47
CA GLY A 186 2.64 9.92 -8.15
C GLY A 186 1.75 10.38 -9.31
N GLU A 187 1.61 9.57 -10.36
CA GLU A 187 0.71 9.82 -11.48
C GLU A 187 -0.73 9.55 -11.05
N GLY A 188 -1.38 10.53 -10.44
CA GLY A 188 -2.71 10.39 -9.82
C GLY A 188 -3.89 10.19 -10.76
N SER A 189 -3.69 9.88 -12.06
CA SER A 189 -4.78 9.68 -13.02
C SER A 189 -4.85 8.25 -13.52
N ASN A 190 -6.09 7.71 -13.61
CA ASN A 190 -6.36 6.39 -14.15
C ASN A 190 -6.24 6.32 -15.68
N ASP A 191 -6.01 7.45 -16.37
CA ASP A 191 -6.07 7.52 -17.84
C ASP A 191 -5.01 6.66 -18.53
N ARG A 192 -3.89 6.36 -17.83
CA ARG A 192 -2.80 5.54 -18.36
C ARG A 192 -2.82 4.08 -17.93
N LEU A 193 -3.78 3.66 -17.09
CA LEU A 193 -3.83 2.28 -16.59
C LEU A 193 -3.92 1.24 -17.73
N ARG A 194 -4.63 1.58 -18.81
CA ARG A 194 -4.76 0.68 -19.97
C ARG A 194 -3.49 0.57 -20.81
N GLU A 195 -2.55 1.50 -20.69
CA GLU A 195 -1.26 1.47 -21.38
C GLU A 195 -0.24 0.58 -20.65
N LEU A 196 -0.44 0.37 -19.33
CA LEU A 196 0.41 -0.47 -18.51
C LEU A 196 0.05 -1.94 -18.70
N ASP A 197 1.02 -2.77 -19.11
CA ASP A 197 0.85 -4.21 -19.27
C ASP A 197 1.64 -4.98 -18.21
N PHE A 198 0.93 -5.56 -17.25
CA PHE A 198 1.47 -6.43 -16.20
C PHE A 198 1.15 -7.92 -16.46
N SER A 199 0.76 -8.28 -17.70
CA SER A 199 0.44 -9.67 -18.06
C SER A 199 1.65 -10.58 -18.11
N GLY A 200 2.87 -10.04 -18.16
CA GLY A 200 4.12 -10.80 -18.16
C GLY A 200 4.34 -11.58 -16.86
N GLU A 201 5.27 -12.54 -16.90
CA GLU A 201 5.68 -13.30 -15.71
C GLU A 201 6.59 -12.49 -14.80
N ASN A 202 7.20 -11.42 -15.33
CA ASN A 202 8.05 -10.51 -14.57
C ASN A 202 7.21 -9.48 -13.79
N GLU A 203 7.71 -9.09 -12.63
CA GLU A 203 7.06 -8.12 -11.74
C GLU A 203 7.07 -6.69 -12.29
N SER A 204 7.88 -6.40 -13.32
CA SER A 204 7.95 -5.10 -13.98
C SER A 204 6.96 -4.99 -15.14
N PRO A 205 6.33 -3.83 -15.36
CA PRO A 205 5.42 -3.63 -16.48
C PRO A 205 6.16 -3.72 -17.82
N VAL A 206 5.50 -4.35 -18.80
CA VAL A 206 5.97 -4.44 -20.19
C VAL A 206 5.29 -3.34 -21.01
N GLY A 207 6.02 -2.64 -21.85
CA GLY A 207 5.40 -1.79 -22.88
C GLY A 207 5.55 -0.28 -22.71
N LEU A 208 5.99 0.22 -21.56
CA LEU A 208 6.39 1.61 -21.43
C LEU A 208 7.92 1.68 -21.29
N ASN A 209 8.56 2.60 -22.01
CA ASN A 209 9.97 2.94 -21.80
C ASN A 209 10.09 3.64 -20.44
N PHE A 210 10.18 2.87 -19.36
CA PHE A 210 10.55 3.40 -18.07
C PHE A 210 12.07 3.47 -18.00
N ASP A 211 12.61 4.65 -17.75
CA ASP A 211 14.04 4.87 -17.50
C ASP A 211 14.51 4.25 -16.17
N SER A 212 13.60 3.60 -15.43
CA SER A 212 13.89 2.99 -14.12
C SER A 212 13.25 1.60 -14.01
N ASP A 213 14.03 0.64 -13.53
CA ASP A 213 13.53 -0.67 -13.14
C ASP A 213 12.60 -0.51 -11.92
N ILE A 214 11.30 -0.79 -12.10
CA ILE A 214 10.34 -0.82 -11.00
C ILE A 214 10.21 -2.26 -10.55
N HIS A 215 10.41 -2.47 -9.25
CA HIS A 215 10.32 -3.78 -8.62
C HIS A 215 9.02 -3.87 -7.82
N MET A 216 8.27 -4.94 -8.03
CA MET A 216 6.98 -5.17 -7.37
C MET A 216 6.99 -6.49 -6.62
N PHE A 217 6.35 -6.50 -5.48
CA PHE A 217 6.12 -7.70 -4.70
C PHE A 217 4.64 -7.78 -4.31
N THR A 218 3.97 -8.85 -4.74
CA THR A 218 2.55 -9.12 -4.48
C THR A 218 2.41 -10.29 -3.52
N TRP A 219 1.58 -10.15 -2.47
CA TRP A 219 1.34 -11.21 -1.49
C TRP A 219 -0.11 -11.24 -1.03
N ARG A 220 -0.52 -12.38 -0.48
CA ARG A 220 -1.76 -12.45 0.30
C ARG A 220 -1.50 -11.96 1.70
N GLU A 221 -2.10 -10.81 2.04
CA GLU A 221 -2.06 -10.26 3.38
C GLU A 221 -2.88 -11.12 4.35
N SER A 222 -4.01 -11.66 3.87
CA SER A 222 -4.82 -12.68 4.52
C SER A 222 -5.59 -13.50 3.48
N ASN A 223 -6.50 -14.35 3.92
CA ASN A 223 -7.38 -15.08 2.98
C ASN A 223 -8.29 -14.14 2.17
N GLU A 224 -8.59 -12.96 2.71
CA GLU A 224 -9.55 -11.99 2.17
C GLU A 224 -8.86 -10.79 1.49
N TYR A 225 -7.56 -10.60 1.67
CA TYR A 225 -6.84 -9.40 1.18
C TYR A 225 -5.62 -9.79 0.38
N LEU A 226 -5.42 -9.05 -0.71
CA LEU A 226 -4.23 -9.13 -1.55
C LEU A 226 -3.57 -7.74 -1.59
N ALA A 227 -2.24 -7.70 -1.52
CA ALA A 227 -1.50 -6.45 -1.50
C ALA A 227 -0.29 -6.51 -2.43
N THR A 228 0.11 -5.34 -2.93
CA THR A 228 1.34 -5.16 -3.71
C THR A 228 2.10 -3.95 -3.19
N VAL A 229 3.42 -4.10 -3.05
CA VAL A 229 4.35 -2.98 -2.87
C VAL A 229 5.23 -2.85 -4.11
N ALA A 230 5.40 -1.62 -4.58
CA ALA A 230 6.31 -1.24 -5.67
C ALA A 230 7.45 -0.39 -5.11
N SER A 231 8.66 -0.53 -5.65
CA SER A 231 9.84 0.26 -5.30
C SER A 231 10.65 0.65 -6.54
N SER A 232 11.33 1.81 -6.49
CA SER A 232 12.16 2.33 -7.58
C SER A 232 13.57 1.72 -7.63
N LEU A 233 13.95 0.93 -6.62
CA LEU A 233 15.20 0.17 -6.58
C LEU A 233 14.91 -1.29 -6.26
N PRO A 234 15.77 -2.25 -6.70
CA PRO A 234 15.66 -3.64 -6.33
C PRO A 234 15.63 -3.79 -4.80
N SER A 235 14.48 -4.20 -4.27
CA SER A 235 14.40 -4.48 -2.84
C SER A 235 15.11 -5.78 -2.55
N LYS A 236 16.14 -5.72 -1.68
CA LYS A 236 16.85 -6.90 -1.21
C LYS A 236 16.05 -7.69 -0.19
N SER A 237 15.15 -7.03 0.52
CA SER A 237 14.26 -7.63 1.51
C SER A 237 13.03 -6.77 1.73
N ILE A 238 11.88 -7.44 1.86
CA ILE A 238 10.65 -6.81 2.30
C ILE A 238 10.34 -7.37 3.68
N ARG A 239 10.28 -6.49 4.69
CA ARG A 239 9.94 -6.87 6.05
C ARG A 239 8.50 -6.53 6.35
N HIS A 240 7.74 -7.51 6.81
CA HIS A 240 6.36 -7.33 7.25
C HIS A 240 6.30 -7.18 8.76
N LEU A 241 5.68 -6.10 9.19
CA LEU A 241 5.64 -5.63 10.58
C LEU A 241 4.19 -5.39 11.02
N SER A 242 3.85 -5.73 12.25
CA SER A 242 2.54 -5.43 12.84
C SER A 242 2.58 -4.11 13.60
N SER A 243 1.46 -3.38 13.62
CA SER A 243 1.27 -2.19 14.46
C SER A 243 1.50 -2.46 15.95
N ASP A 244 1.38 -3.70 16.41
CA ASP A 244 1.61 -4.09 17.80
C ASP A 244 3.06 -3.84 18.25
N LEU A 245 3.99 -3.75 17.30
CA LEU A 245 5.41 -3.53 17.59
C LEU A 245 5.76 -2.07 17.92
N ILE A 246 4.82 -1.14 17.69
CA ILE A 246 4.98 0.32 17.90
C ILE A 246 3.89 0.90 18.82
N ASN A 247 3.36 0.09 19.72
CA ASN A 247 2.35 0.51 20.70
C ASN A 247 2.95 1.32 21.85
#